data_94d6bbfa6ed82bcf168271d850a72e5d
#
_entry.id   94d6bbfa6ed82bcf168271d850a72e5d
#
_cell.length_a   1.000
_cell.length_b   1.000
_cell.length_c   1.000
_cell.angle_alpha   90.00
_cell.angle_beta   90.00
_cell.angle_gamma   90.00
#
_symmetry.space_group_name_H-M   'P 1'
#
loop_
_entity.id
_entity.type
_entity.pdbx_description
1 polymer ?
#
loop_
_entity_poly.entity_id
_entity_poly.type
_entity_poly.pdbx_seq_one_letter_code
_entity_poly.pdbx_strand_id
1 'polypeptide(L)'
;MKNSRSWAEPAEQAVTAAINGLTDDIHAQLVADAIRQYVPDIVRAEWKGATDYASGGDIMLELTDAVQRICECKFSRGSGSGTAKNLGAKTFSKRIDASIVGYQEFESAYRTQRYALVEQYTGRAPGTASEYCAILRSWRTTDPARLNEIADITAPGQVAYAQYAAEQLNQYLDRVNAFANGILGNIDTRQLRQDVVYCVTKHWQGRFQSTEFYDFLDMDRTVTQVVAKGKQIKLQNVKGKDVLTISVNWKNICQGGATPSFNVFIGNEFYHND
;
A
#
# COMPACT_ATOMS: atom_id res chain seq x y z
N MET A 1 -11.82 -16.48 -7.62
CA MET A 1 -11.29 -15.70 -6.46
C MET A 1 -12.14 -14.46 -6.28
N LYS A 2 -12.80 -14.29 -5.15
CA LYS A 2 -13.50 -13.04 -4.83
C LYS A 2 -12.45 -11.93 -4.71
N ASN A 3 -12.69 -10.81 -5.36
CA ASN A 3 -11.80 -9.64 -5.31
C ASN A 3 -11.52 -9.27 -3.84
N SER A 4 -10.28 -8.98 -3.49
CA SER A 4 -9.91 -8.58 -2.13
C SER A 4 -10.60 -7.29 -1.66
N ARG A 5 -11.17 -6.52 -2.57
CA ARG A 5 -11.99 -5.33 -2.28
C ARG A 5 -13.41 -5.65 -1.81
N SER A 6 -13.91 -6.85 -2.07
CA SER A 6 -15.31 -7.21 -1.79
C SER A 6 -15.69 -7.25 -0.30
N TRP A 7 -14.75 -7.08 0.61
CA TRP A 7 -15.01 -7.05 2.06
C TRP A 7 -14.66 -5.70 2.72
N ALA A 8 -13.81 -4.89 2.10
CA ALA A 8 -13.41 -3.59 2.66
C ALA A 8 -14.56 -2.57 2.58
N GLU A 9 -15.18 -2.43 1.41
CA GLU A 9 -16.32 -1.52 1.23
C GLU A 9 -17.49 -1.81 2.18
N PRO A 10 -17.96 -3.07 2.36
CA PRO A 10 -18.95 -3.39 3.38
C PRO A 10 -18.50 -3.05 4.80
N ALA A 11 -17.21 -3.21 5.12
CA ALA A 11 -16.68 -2.86 6.43
C ALA A 11 -16.68 -1.33 6.66
N GLU A 12 -16.29 -0.54 5.65
CA GLU A 12 -16.36 0.92 5.68
C GLU A 12 -17.79 1.42 5.88
N GLN A 13 -18.75 0.82 5.16
CA GLN A 13 -20.18 1.13 5.29
C GLN A 13 -20.72 0.76 6.67
N ALA A 14 -20.33 -0.41 7.22
CA ALA A 14 -20.73 -0.82 8.55
C ALA A 14 -20.17 0.12 9.64
N VAL A 15 -18.92 0.55 9.52
CA VAL A 15 -18.31 1.54 10.43
C VAL A 15 -19.04 2.89 10.32
N THR A 16 -19.35 3.33 9.11
CA THR A 16 -20.13 4.57 8.89
C THR A 16 -21.50 4.48 9.56
N ALA A 17 -22.19 3.34 9.39
CA ALA A 17 -23.49 3.10 10.04
C ALA A 17 -23.34 3.07 11.57
N ALA A 18 -22.28 2.48 12.11
CA ALA A 18 -22.02 2.44 13.55
C ALA A 18 -21.76 3.85 14.13
N ILE A 19 -21.00 4.69 13.41
CA ILE A 19 -20.78 6.10 13.80
C ILE A 19 -22.12 6.84 13.86
N ASN A 20 -23.07 6.52 13.00
CA ASN A 20 -24.40 7.15 12.98
C ASN A 20 -25.42 6.44 13.91
N GLY A 21 -25.03 5.41 14.65
CA GLY A 21 -25.96 4.65 15.52
C GLY A 21 -26.97 3.80 14.75
N LEU A 22 -26.65 3.38 13.53
CA LEU A 22 -27.58 2.69 12.60
C LEU A 22 -27.29 1.19 12.43
N THR A 23 -26.47 0.59 13.30
CA THR A 23 -26.12 -0.84 13.21
C THR A 23 -25.87 -1.44 14.59
N ASP A 24 -26.19 -2.73 14.73
CA ASP A 24 -25.87 -3.55 15.91
C ASP A 24 -24.60 -4.41 15.70
N ASP A 25 -23.84 -4.18 14.60
CA ASP A 25 -22.57 -4.88 14.37
C ASP A 25 -21.54 -4.45 15.41
N ILE A 26 -21.27 -5.34 16.37
CA ILE A 26 -20.36 -5.08 17.49
C ILE A 26 -18.93 -4.74 17.03
N HIS A 27 -18.46 -5.30 15.92
CA HIS A 27 -17.12 -5.02 15.42
C HIS A 27 -17.05 -3.65 14.78
N ALA A 28 -18.09 -3.27 14.05
CA ALA A 28 -18.21 -1.94 13.50
C ALA A 28 -18.35 -0.88 14.60
N GLN A 29 -19.08 -1.18 15.67
CA GLN A 29 -19.21 -0.31 16.84
C GLN A 29 -17.86 -0.09 17.55
N LEU A 30 -17.07 -1.15 17.76
CA LEU A 30 -15.74 -1.03 18.36
C LEU A 30 -14.81 -0.12 17.56
N VAL A 31 -14.84 -0.21 16.23
CA VAL A 31 -14.08 0.70 15.34
C VAL A 31 -14.63 2.13 15.44
N ALA A 32 -15.95 2.28 15.41
CA ALA A 32 -16.60 3.59 15.53
C ALA A 32 -16.29 4.27 16.86
N ASP A 33 -16.27 3.53 17.95
CA ASP A 33 -15.94 4.04 19.29
C ASP A 33 -14.47 4.48 19.36
N ALA A 34 -13.56 3.71 18.79
CA ALA A 34 -12.16 4.10 18.68
C ALA A 34 -12.00 5.39 17.82
N ILE A 35 -12.74 5.51 16.71
CA ILE A 35 -12.74 6.74 15.91
C ILE A 35 -13.26 7.93 16.73
N ARG A 36 -14.34 7.76 17.49
CA ARG A 36 -14.89 8.82 18.33
C ARG A 36 -13.97 9.23 19.46
N GLN A 37 -13.20 8.31 20.05
CA GLN A 37 -12.20 8.64 21.04
C GLN A 37 -11.08 9.48 20.45
N TYR A 38 -10.65 9.19 19.23
CA TYR A 38 -9.60 9.92 18.54
C TYR A 38 -10.08 11.24 17.93
N VAL A 39 -11.30 11.25 17.38
CA VAL A 39 -11.96 12.44 16.83
C VAL A 39 -13.22 12.69 17.66
N PRO A 40 -13.15 13.53 18.69
CA PRO A 40 -14.33 13.88 19.48
C PRO A 40 -15.33 14.71 18.66
N ASP A 41 -16.55 14.82 19.18
CA ASP A 41 -17.60 15.71 18.67
C ASP A 41 -18.12 15.39 17.26
N ILE A 42 -18.01 14.13 16.83
CA ILE A 42 -18.61 13.65 15.57
C ILE A 42 -20.14 13.63 15.72
N VAL A 43 -20.84 14.41 14.88
CA VAL A 43 -22.31 14.44 14.80
C VAL A 43 -22.85 13.54 13.70
N ARG A 44 -22.06 13.34 12.63
CA ARG A 44 -22.47 12.55 11.48
C ARG A 44 -21.26 11.97 10.73
N ALA A 45 -21.48 10.82 10.11
CA ALA A 45 -20.54 10.23 9.17
C ALA A 45 -21.24 9.93 7.82
N GLU A 46 -20.50 10.08 6.73
CA GLU A 46 -20.95 9.75 5.38
C GLU A 46 -19.89 8.91 4.69
N TRP A 47 -20.30 7.74 4.18
CA TRP A 47 -19.43 6.91 3.37
C TRP A 47 -19.23 7.52 1.98
N LYS A 48 -17.97 7.76 1.59
CA LYS A 48 -17.62 8.33 0.29
C LYS A 48 -17.14 7.28 -0.72
N GLY A 49 -16.63 6.15 -0.24
CA GLY A 49 -16.35 4.91 -0.96
C GLY A 49 -15.84 5.00 -2.38
N ALA A 50 -16.16 3.99 -3.17
CA ALA A 50 -15.64 3.78 -4.53
C ALA A 50 -16.06 4.83 -5.56
N THR A 51 -17.01 5.70 -5.27
CA THR A 51 -17.58 6.64 -6.25
C THR A 51 -16.94 8.02 -6.24
N ASP A 52 -16.27 8.39 -5.18
CA ASP A 52 -15.60 9.69 -5.07
C ASP A 52 -14.10 9.58 -4.76
N TYR A 53 -13.34 9.14 -5.75
CA TYR A 53 -11.86 9.15 -5.68
C TYR A 53 -11.26 10.56 -5.50
N ALA A 54 -12.07 11.59 -5.68
CA ALA A 54 -11.63 12.96 -5.56
C ALA A 54 -11.67 13.46 -4.12
N SER A 55 -12.52 12.89 -3.25
CA SER A 55 -12.61 13.25 -1.82
C SER A 55 -11.40 12.77 -1.03
N GLY A 56 -10.78 11.68 -1.48
CA GLY A 56 -9.51 11.16 -0.97
C GLY A 56 -9.58 10.44 0.36
N GLY A 57 -10.76 10.02 0.80
CA GLY A 57 -10.94 9.17 1.96
C GLY A 57 -12.20 8.34 1.84
N ASP A 58 -12.35 7.37 2.74
CA ASP A 58 -13.43 6.40 2.70
C ASP A 58 -14.68 6.91 3.46
N ILE A 59 -14.49 7.65 4.56
CA ILE A 59 -15.57 8.17 5.41
C ILE A 59 -15.33 9.66 5.67
N MET A 60 -16.34 10.48 5.43
CA MET A 60 -16.37 11.88 5.84
C MET A 60 -17.04 11.99 7.21
N LEU A 61 -16.38 12.62 8.15
CA LEU A 61 -16.85 12.92 9.50
C LEU A 61 -17.24 14.38 9.58
N GLU A 62 -18.45 14.67 10.03
CA GLU A 62 -18.93 16.01 10.31
C GLU A 62 -18.90 16.23 11.83
N LEU A 63 -18.28 17.32 12.29
CA LEU A 63 -18.14 17.69 13.69
C LEU A 63 -19.18 18.74 14.10
N THR A 64 -19.33 18.95 15.40
CA THR A 64 -20.31 19.90 15.96
C THR A 64 -20.12 21.35 15.50
N ASP A 65 -18.91 21.75 15.15
CA ASP A 65 -18.56 23.07 14.61
C ASP A 65 -18.70 23.16 13.08
N ALA A 66 -19.35 22.18 12.46
CA ALA A 66 -19.50 22.01 11.02
C ALA A 66 -18.16 21.80 10.26
N VAL A 67 -17.07 21.56 10.97
CA VAL A 67 -15.80 21.11 10.36
C VAL A 67 -15.95 19.70 9.84
N GLN A 68 -15.41 19.44 8.66
CA GLN A 68 -15.38 18.12 8.05
C GLN A 68 -13.99 17.52 8.15
N ARG A 69 -13.89 16.30 8.67
CA ARG A 69 -12.68 15.48 8.65
C ARG A 69 -12.88 14.27 7.76
N ILE A 70 -11.82 13.84 7.11
CA ILE A 70 -11.84 12.67 6.25
C ILE A 70 -11.07 11.54 6.92
N CYS A 71 -11.72 10.39 7.09
CA CYS A 71 -11.12 9.19 7.59
C CYS A 71 -10.85 8.23 6.43
N GLU A 72 -9.58 7.91 6.21
CA GLU A 72 -9.14 6.85 5.30
C GLU A 72 -9.06 5.55 6.10
N CYS A 73 -9.91 4.60 5.81
CA CYS A 73 -9.95 3.32 6.51
C CYS A 73 -9.10 2.27 5.80
N LYS A 74 -8.27 1.56 6.56
CA LYS A 74 -7.52 0.41 6.06
C LYS A 74 -7.76 -0.78 6.97
N PHE A 75 -8.52 -1.74 6.47
CA PHE A 75 -8.78 -2.98 7.18
C PHE A 75 -7.75 -4.04 6.80
N SER A 76 -7.10 -4.64 7.78
CA SER A 76 -6.06 -5.65 7.60
C SER A 76 -6.47 -6.98 8.22
N ARG A 77 -6.21 -8.07 7.52
CA ARG A 77 -6.37 -9.44 8.04
C ARG A 77 -5.00 -9.97 8.47
N GLY A 78 -4.47 -9.52 9.56
CA GLY A 78 -3.20 -10.05 10.04
C GLY A 78 -2.37 -9.05 10.86
N SER A 79 -1.19 -9.48 11.29
CA SER A 79 -0.30 -8.77 12.21
C SER A 79 0.53 -7.64 11.57
N GLY A 80 0.16 -7.13 10.41
CA GLY A 80 0.91 -6.08 9.72
C GLY A 80 0.19 -4.74 9.70
N SER A 81 0.96 -3.65 9.68
CA SER A 81 0.43 -2.34 9.32
C SER A 81 -0.21 -2.41 7.94
N GLY A 82 -1.38 -1.82 7.78
CA GLY A 82 -2.07 -1.74 6.49
C GLY A 82 -1.19 -1.08 5.43
N THR A 83 -1.28 -1.55 4.19
CA THR A 83 -0.58 -0.93 3.07
C THR A 83 -1.22 0.42 2.76
N ALA A 84 -0.50 1.52 2.96
CA ALA A 84 -0.99 2.86 2.67
C ALA A 84 -1.35 3.04 1.20
N LYS A 85 -0.53 2.50 0.29
CA LYS A 85 -0.77 2.55 -1.14
C LYS A 85 -0.12 1.38 -1.88
N ASN A 86 -0.86 0.81 -2.85
CA ASN A 86 -0.28 -0.08 -3.84
C ASN A 86 0.00 0.71 -5.12
N LEU A 87 1.27 0.90 -5.44
CA LEU A 87 1.68 1.53 -6.68
C LEU A 87 2.07 0.46 -7.70
N GLY A 88 1.39 0.42 -8.82
CA GLY A 88 1.92 -0.30 -9.99
C GLY A 88 3.22 0.36 -10.45
N ALA A 89 4.12 -0.42 -11.03
CA ALA A 89 5.41 0.05 -11.49
C ALA A 89 5.32 1.29 -12.39
N LYS A 90 4.34 1.32 -13.29
CA LYS A 90 4.10 2.49 -14.17
C LYS A 90 3.77 3.76 -13.37
N THR A 91 3.01 3.63 -12.28
CA THR A 91 2.65 4.78 -11.43
C THR A 91 3.84 5.22 -10.57
N PHE A 92 4.61 4.27 -10.04
CA PHE A 92 5.84 4.54 -9.31
C PHE A 92 6.85 5.26 -10.19
N SER A 93 7.13 4.72 -11.39
CA SER A 93 8.02 5.32 -12.37
C SER A 93 7.59 6.73 -12.76
N LYS A 94 6.31 6.95 -12.97
CA LYS A 94 5.78 8.27 -13.35
C LYS A 94 5.91 9.30 -12.22
N ARG A 95 5.89 8.86 -10.95
CA ARG A 95 5.97 9.76 -9.78
C ARG A 95 7.41 10.06 -9.35
N ILE A 96 8.33 9.12 -9.49
CA ILE A 96 9.74 9.31 -9.10
C ILE A 96 10.63 9.64 -10.30
N ASP A 97 10.27 9.27 -11.50
CA ASP A 97 11.08 9.23 -12.71
C ASP A 97 11.77 7.87 -12.93
N ALA A 98 11.32 7.17 -13.97
CA ALA A 98 11.80 5.84 -14.31
C ALA A 98 13.31 5.80 -14.64
N SER A 99 13.84 6.90 -15.17
CA SER A 99 15.26 7.00 -15.54
C SER A 99 16.17 7.04 -14.31
N ILE A 100 15.70 7.55 -13.18
CA ILE A 100 16.48 7.62 -11.94
C ILE A 100 16.63 6.23 -11.32
N VAL A 101 15.54 5.44 -11.33
CA VAL A 101 15.53 4.16 -10.61
C VAL A 101 15.86 2.95 -11.50
N GLY A 102 16.20 3.16 -12.78
CA GLY A 102 16.62 2.09 -13.70
C GLY A 102 15.63 0.90 -13.76
N TYR A 103 14.36 1.19 -13.59
CA TYR A 103 13.32 0.18 -13.43
C TYR A 103 13.18 -0.75 -14.64
N GLN A 104 13.30 -0.20 -15.85
CA GLN A 104 13.09 -0.96 -17.09
C GLN A 104 14.20 -1.97 -17.32
N GLU A 105 15.42 -1.61 -16.98
CA GLU A 105 16.60 -2.47 -17.07
C GLU A 105 16.48 -3.68 -16.12
N PHE A 106 16.07 -3.43 -14.88
CA PHE A 106 15.84 -4.49 -13.91
C PHE A 106 14.67 -5.40 -14.34
N GLU A 107 13.59 -4.82 -14.76
CA GLU A 107 12.44 -5.61 -15.24
C GLU A 107 12.82 -6.51 -16.43
N SER A 108 13.55 -5.96 -17.39
CA SER A 108 14.01 -6.70 -18.57
C SER A 108 14.88 -7.89 -18.19
N ALA A 109 15.87 -7.69 -17.31
CA ALA A 109 16.76 -8.76 -16.85
C ALA A 109 16.00 -9.89 -16.17
N TYR A 110 15.07 -9.55 -15.26
CA TYR A 110 14.28 -10.56 -14.56
C TYR A 110 13.23 -11.24 -15.43
N ARG A 111 12.69 -10.54 -16.41
CA ARG A 111 11.80 -11.16 -17.40
C ARG A 111 12.55 -12.24 -18.17
N THR A 112 13.77 -11.94 -18.60
CA THR A 112 14.61 -12.92 -19.33
C THR A 112 14.84 -14.18 -18.50
N GLN A 113 15.23 -14.04 -17.23
CA GLN A 113 15.46 -15.20 -16.35
C GLN A 113 14.21 -16.05 -16.15
N ARG A 114 13.06 -15.40 -15.92
CA ARG A 114 11.78 -16.09 -15.71
C ARG A 114 11.30 -16.80 -16.99
N TYR A 115 11.51 -16.20 -18.14
CA TYR A 115 11.14 -16.80 -19.42
C TYR A 115 12.03 -17.98 -19.74
N ALA A 116 13.33 -17.91 -19.43
CA ALA A 116 14.24 -19.02 -19.58
C ALA A 116 13.84 -20.22 -18.70
N LEU A 117 13.39 -19.98 -17.47
CA LEU A 117 12.90 -21.06 -16.61
C LEU A 117 11.63 -21.69 -17.17
N VAL A 118 10.69 -20.89 -17.69
CA VAL A 118 9.49 -21.41 -18.36
C VAL A 118 9.89 -22.24 -19.60
N GLU A 119 10.82 -21.75 -20.40
CA GLU A 119 11.33 -22.48 -21.56
C GLU A 119 11.93 -23.84 -21.19
N GLN A 120 12.70 -23.90 -20.10
CA GLN A 120 13.25 -25.14 -19.57
C GLN A 120 12.17 -26.22 -19.31
N TYR A 121 10.99 -25.79 -18.81
CA TYR A 121 9.90 -26.71 -18.49
C TYR A 121 8.92 -26.95 -19.62
N THR A 122 8.80 -26.07 -20.59
CA THR A 122 7.80 -26.13 -21.66
C THR A 122 8.40 -26.41 -23.04
N GLY A 123 9.74 -26.37 -23.13
CA GLY A 123 10.47 -26.54 -24.39
C GLY A 123 10.48 -25.30 -25.29
N ARG A 124 9.84 -24.20 -24.87
CA ARG A 124 9.88 -22.92 -25.59
C ARG A 124 9.65 -21.73 -24.67
N ALA A 125 10.26 -20.60 -24.99
CA ALA A 125 10.03 -19.35 -24.28
C ALA A 125 8.62 -18.81 -24.54
N PRO A 126 7.98 -18.17 -23.54
CA PRO A 126 6.71 -17.49 -23.78
C PRO A 126 6.88 -16.34 -24.77
N GLY A 127 6.02 -16.28 -25.79
CA GLY A 127 6.06 -15.21 -26.80
C GLY A 127 5.46 -13.89 -26.31
N THR A 128 4.57 -13.95 -25.30
CA THR A 128 3.88 -12.79 -24.77
C THR A 128 3.73 -12.87 -23.24
N ALA A 129 3.53 -11.74 -22.60
CA ALA A 129 3.20 -11.69 -21.17
C ALA A 129 1.89 -12.46 -20.85
N SER A 130 0.92 -12.44 -21.76
CA SER A 130 -0.34 -13.17 -21.59
C SER A 130 -0.12 -14.68 -21.59
N GLU A 131 0.72 -15.18 -22.50
CA GLU A 131 1.10 -16.59 -22.56
C GLU A 131 1.86 -17.02 -21.30
N TYR A 132 2.84 -16.24 -20.88
CA TYR A 132 3.54 -16.46 -19.61
C TYR A 132 2.57 -16.55 -18.43
N CYS A 133 1.60 -15.63 -18.34
CA CYS A 133 0.56 -15.68 -17.32
C CYS A 133 -0.28 -16.95 -17.38
N ALA A 134 -0.67 -17.40 -18.57
CA ALA A 134 -1.47 -18.60 -18.76
C ALA A 134 -0.72 -19.84 -18.27
N ILE A 135 0.57 -19.95 -18.60
CA ILE A 135 1.45 -21.03 -18.15
C ILE A 135 1.54 -21.07 -16.62
N LEU A 136 1.82 -19.95 -15.98
CA LEU A 136 1.92 -19.89 -14.51
C LEU A 136 0.60 -20.20 -13.81
N ARG A 137 -0.53 -19.78 -14.37
CA ARG A 137 -1.85 -20.16 -13.85
C ARG A 137 -2.10 -21.65 -13.94
N SER A 138 -1.69 -22.28 -15.03
CA SER A 138 -1.77 -23.74 -15.19
C SER A 138 -0.93 -24.43 -14.12
N TRP A 139 0.32 -24.02 -13.92
CA TRP A 139 1.20 -24.59 -12.89
C TRP A 139 0.67 -24.47 -11.47
N ARG A 140 -0.12 -23.44 -11.19
CA ARG A 140 -0.74 -23.30 -9.87
C ARG A 140 -1.59 -24.52 -9.46
N THR A 141 -2.18 -25.19 -10.42
CA THR A 141 -3.03 -26.37 -10.19
C THR A 141 -2.32 -27.67 -10.52
N THR A 142 -1.43 -27.68 -11.52
CA THR A 142 -0.79 -28.90 -12.03
C THR A 142 0.56 -29.17 -11.38
N ASP A 143 1.33 -28.13 -11.07
CA ASP A 143 2.67 -28.25 -10.49
C ASP A 143 3.07 -26.99 -9.71
N PRO A 144 2.56 -26.83 -8.47
CA PRO A 144 2.86 -25.65 -7.64
C PRO A 144 4.36 -25.49 -7.32
N ALA A 145 5.16 -26.55 -7.37
CA ALA A 145 6.59 -26.50 -7.07
C ALA A 145 7.33 -25.57 -8.05
N ARG A 146 6.96 -25.58 -9.33
CA ARG A 146 7.53 -24.68 -10.33
C ARG A 146 7.28 -23.20 -10.06
N LEU A 147 6.19 -22.87 -9.38
CA LEU A 147 5.93 -21.49 -8.96
C LEU A 147 6.88 -21.05 -7.85
N ASN A 148 7.30 -21.96 -6.97
CA ASN A 148 8.29 -21.67 -5.95
C ASN A 148 9.66 -21.36 -6.59
N GLU A 149 10.07 -22.12 -7.61
CA GLU A 149 11.30 -21.82 -8.34
C GLU A 149 11.27 -20.44 -9.00
N ILE A 150 10.13 -20.05 -9.62
CA ILE A 150 9.96 -18.70 -10.13
C ILE A 150 10.08 -17.66 -9.02
N ALA A 151 9.53 -17.93 -7.85
CA ALA A 151 9.65 -17.04 -6.69
C ALA A 151 11.10 -16.94 -6.20
N ASP A 152 11.80 -18.07 -6.13
CA ASP A 152 13.18 -18.14 -5.65
C ASP A 152 14.15 -17.36 -6.54
N ILE A 153 14.03 -17.46 -7.87
CA ILE A 153 14.85 -16.65 -8.79
C ILE A 153 14.49 -15.18 -8.78
N THR A 154 13.27 -14.83 -8.35
CA THR A 154 12.79 -13.44 -8.31
C THR A 154 13.26 -12.70 -7.05
N ALA A 155 13.39 -13.39 -5.92
CA ALA A 155 13.69 -12.78 -4.63
C ALA A 155 15.04 -12.04 -4.59
N PRO A 156 16.17 -12.59 -5.10
CA PRO A 156 17.44 -11.86 -5.14
C PRO A 156 17.36 -10.56 -5.93
N GLY A 157 16.56 -10.56 -7.00
CA GLY A 157 16.35 -9.39 -7.82
C GLY A 157 15.58 -8.27 -7.15
N GLN A 158 14.63 -8.62 -6.32
CA GLN A 158 13.92 -7.61 -5.52
C GLN A 158 14.89 -6.90 -4.57
N VAL A 159 15.82 -7.63 -3.97
CA VAL A 159 16.86 -7.09 -3.09
C VAL A 159 17.83 -6.21 -3.87
N ALA A 160 18.37 -6.73 -4.97
CA ALA A 160 19.31 -5.99 -5.81
C ALA A 160 18.69 -4.68 -6.34
N TYR A 161 17.45 -4.74 -6.79
CA TYR A 161 16.72 -3.56 -7.22
C TYR A 161 16.51 -2.56 -6.08
N ALA A 162 16.13 -3.01 -4.90
CA ALA A 162 15.93 -2.12 -3.74
C ALA A 162 17.23 -1.40 -3.37
N GLN A 163 18.37 -2.08 -3.40
CA GLN A 163 19.69 -1.50 -3.16
C GLN A 163 20.04 -0.44 -4.20
N TYR A 164 19.97 -0.80 -5.47
CA TYR A 164 20.24 0.13 -6.57
C TYR A 164 19.33 1.37 -6.50
N ALA A 165 18.02 1.15 -6.35
CA ALA A 165 17.06 2.27 -6.29
C ALA A 165 17.32 3.18 -5.09
N ALA A 166 17.69 2.64 -3.92
CA ALA A 166 18.02 3.45 -2.76
C ALA A 166 19.27 4.32 -3.00
N GLU A 167 20.32 3.77 -3.61
CA GLU A 167 21.52 4.52 -3.98
C GLU A 167 21.22 5.66 -4.96
N GLN A 168 20.41 5.38 -5.98
CA GLN A 168 20.01 6.41 -6.95
C GLN A 168 19.14 7.48 -6.30
N LEU A 169 18.14 7.10 -5.50
CA LEU A 169 17.22 8.03 -4.87
C LEU A 169 17.91 8.99 -3.89
N ASN A 170 18.99 8.56 -3.23
CA ASN A 170 19.78 9.45 -2.38
C ASN A 170 20.41 10.64 -3.14
N GLN A 171 20.61 10.51 -4.44
CA GLN A 171 21.13 11.59 -5.27
C GLN A 171 20.05 12.62 -5.67
N TYR A 172 18.78 12.31 -5.43
CA TYR A 172 17.63 13.11 -5.88
C TYR A 172 16.61 13.32 -4.76
N LEU A 173 17.08 13.73 -3.58
CA LEU A 173 16.23 13.85 -2.37
C LEU A 173 15.05 14.83 -2.57
N ASP A 174 15.20 15.87 -3.38
CA ASP A 174 14.09 16.78 -3.68
C ASP A 174 12.92 16.04 -4.37
N ARG A 175 13.24 15.15 -5.31
CA ARG A 175 12.21 14.32 -5.97
C ARG A 175 11.63 13.27 -5.05
N VAL A 176 12.45 12.71 -4.16
CA VAL A 176 12.00 11.77 -3.14
C VAL A 176 11.04 12.46 -2.17
N ASN A 177 11.35 13.68 -1.74
CA ASN A 177 10.47 14.48 -0.90
C ASN A 177 9.16 14.83 -1.63
N ALA A 178 9.22 15.23 -2.90
CA ALA A 178 8.02 15.46 -3.72
C ALA A 178 7.18 14.20 -3.86
N PHE A 179 7.81 13.02 -4.02
CA PHE A 179 7.10 11.74 -4.04
C PHE A 179 6.48 11.41 -2.68
N ALA A 180 7.24 11.52 -1.59
CA ALA A 180 6.76 11.25 -0.23
C ALA A 180 5.58 12.18 0.10
N ASN A 181 5.71 13.46 -0.16
CA ASN A 181 4.64 14.43 -0.02
C ASN A 181 3.46 14.11 -0.95
N GLY A 182 3.68 13.63 -2.16
CA GLY A 182 2.62 13.20 -3.07
C GLY A 182 1.90 11.93 -2.61
N ILE A 183 2.54 11.03 -1.87
CA ILE A 183 1.92 9.86 -1.24
C ILE A 183 1.17 10.27 0.01
N LEU A 184 1.82 11.03 0.89
CA LEU A 184 1.24 11.60 2.09
C LEU A 184 0.31 12.78 1.75
N GLY A 185 0.61 13.53 0.72
CA GLY A 185 0.00 14.77 0.28
C GLY A 185 -1.12 14.63 -0.73
N ASN A 186 -1.46 13.41 -1.21
CA ASN A 186 -2.88 13.17 -1.53
C ASN A 186 -3.73 13.40 -0.28
N ILE A 187 -3.06 13.45 0.83
CA ILE A 187 -3.50 13.86 2.14
C ILE A 187 -3.32 15.37 2.33
N ASP A 188 -2.27 16.03 1.76
CA ASP A 188 -1.86 17.41 2.07
C ASP A 188 -2.12 18.44 0.97
N THR A 189 -2.29 18.06 -0.29
CA THR A 189 -2.30 19.01 -1.42
C THR A 189 -3.60 19.76 -1.65
N ARG A 190 -4.62 19.50 -0.86
CA ARG A 190 -5.80 20.35 -0.83
C ARG A 190 -5.80 21.09 0.52
N GLN A 191 -5.78 22.41 0.49
CA GLN A 191 -5.87 23.29 1.66
C GLN A 191 -7.02 22.98 2.64
N LEU A 192 -7.89 22.03 2.28
CA LEU A 192 -9.01 21.50 3.06
C LEU A 192 -8.68 20.24 3.86
N ARG A 193 -7.41 19.76 3.87
CA ARG A 193 -7.05 18.45 4.41
C ARG A 193 -6.06 18.48 5.56
N GLN A 194 -6.05 19.52 6.34
CA GLN A 194 -5.43 19.48 7.67
C GLN A 194 -6.07 18.44 8.60
N ASP A 195 -7.15 17.80 8.15
CA ASP A 195 -8.04 16.98 8.95
C ASP A 195 -8.17 15.52 8.46
N VAL A 196 -7.17 14.96 7.78
CA VAL A 196 -7.23 13.55 7.41
C VAL A 196 -6.71 12.69 8.54
N VAL A 197 -7.60 11.85 9.07
CA VAL A 197 -7.27 10.80 10.03
C VAL A 197 -7.11 9.51 9.27
N TYR A 198 -5.98 8.85 9.41
CA TYR A 198 -5.75 7.54 8.85
C TYR A 198 -6.01 6.49 9.92
N CYS A 199 -7.05 5.68 9.73
CA CYS A 199 -7.43 4.62 10.65
C CYS A 199 -7.00 3.28 10.07
N VAL A 200 -6.25 2.49 10.83
CA VAL A 200 -5.90 1.11 10.50
C VAL A 200 -6.55 0.17 11.50
N THR A 201 -7.46 -0.65 11.00
CA THR A 201 -8.12 -1.66 11.82
C THR A 201 -7.55 -3.04 11.52
N LYS A 202 -7.06 -3.73 12.54
CA LYS A 202 -6.58 -5.11 12.43
C LYS A 202 -7.74 -6.06 12.64
N HIS A 203 -8.02 -6.87 11.62
CA HIS A 203 -9.02 -7.92 11.65
C HIS A 203 -8.36 -9.28 11.50
N TRP A 204 -8.48 -10.12 12.49
CA TRP A 204 -8.08 -11.52 12.41
C TRP A 204 -9.33 -12.41 12.49
N GLN A 205 -9.50 -13.34 11.52
CA GLN A 205 -10.60 -14.32 11.50
C GLN A 205 -12.00 -13.69 11.68
N GLY A 206 -12.19 -12.49 11.13
CA GLY A 206 -13.44 -11.76 11.27
C GLY A 206 -13.67 -11.12 12.64
N ARG A 207 -12.66 -11.11 13.52
CA ARG A 207 -12.74 -10.46 14.82
C ARG A 207 -11.96 -9.16 14.83
N PHE A 208 -12.52 -8.13 15.42
CA PHE A 208 -11.82 -6.89 15.71
C PHE A 208 -10.69 -7.16 16.72
N GLN A 209 -9.51 -6.64 16.43
CA GLN A 209 -8.35 -6.74 17.33
C GLN A 209 -7.92 -5.38 17.88
N SER A 210 -7.73 -4.42 16.99
CA SER A 210 -7.35 -3.06 17.37
C SER A 210 -7.59 -2.09 16.23
N THR A 211 -7.75 -0.83 16.57
CA THR A 211 -7.73 0.30 15.64
C THR A 211 -6.54 1.18 16.01
N GLU A 212 -5.74 1.51 15.01
CA GLU A 212 -4.59 2.42 15.14
C GLU A 212 -4.86 3.63 14.27
N PHE A 213 -4.50 4.81 14.78
CA PHE A 213 -4.69 6.08 14.08
C PHE A 213 -3.34 6.67 13.70
N TYR A 214 -3.30 7.33 12.55
CA TYR A 214 -2.16 8.11 12.12
C TYR A 214 -2.59 9.56 11.99
N ASP A 215 -1.95 10.42 12.74
CA ASP A 215 -2.02 11.84 12.53
C ASP A 215 -0.76 12.31 11.80
N PHE A 216 -0.96 12.90 10.63
CA PHE A 216 0.14 13.33 9.78
C PHE A 216 0.54 14.79 9.98
N LEU A 217 -0.16 15.53 10.83
CA LEU A 217 0.01 16.98 10.98
C LEU A 217 1.34 17.34 11.65
N ASP A 218 1.76 16.57 12.66
CA ASP A 218 2.94 16.88 13.49
C ASP A 218 4.20 16.10 13.12
N MET A 219 4.21 15.45 11.95
CA MET A 219 5.32 14.60 11.55
C MET A 219 6.42 15.38 10.82
N ASP A 220 7.68 15.14 11.20
CA ASP A 220 8.82 15.50 10.37
C ASP A 220 8.87 14.56 9.15
N ARG A 221 8.29 15.02 8.05
CA ARG A 221 8.14 14.27 6.79
C ARG A 221 9.33 14.45 5.85
N THR A 222 10.28 15.26 6.22
CA THR A 222 11.42 15.57 5.38
C THR A 222 12.32 14.36 5.27
N VAL A 223 12.41 13.78 4.10
CA VAL A 223 13.32 12.68 3.81
C VAL A 223 14.72 13.24 3.63
N THR A 224 15.66 12.78 4.44
CA THR A 224 17.06 13.17 4.40
C THR A 224 17.99 12.06 3.92
N GLN A 225 17.49 10.80 3.95
CA GLN A 225 18.23 9.66 3.42
C GLN A 225 17.29 8.56 2.94
N VAL A 226 17.78 7.75 2.01
CA VAL A 226 17.12 6.55 1.51
C VAL A 226 18.02 5.35 1.73
N VAL A 227 17.51 4.31 2.38
CA VAL A 227 18.28 3.09 2.67
C VAL A 227 17.54 1.85 2.18
N ALA A 228 18.28 0.84 1.75
CA ALA A 228 17.72 -0.45 1.42
C ALA A 228 17.83 -1.41 2.62
N LYS A 229 16.75 -2.16 2.89
CA LYS A 229 16.74 -3.26 3.87
C LYS A 229 16.04 -4.46 3.26
N GLY A 230 16.82 -5.44 2.82
CA GLY A 230 16.29 -6.53 2.01
C GLY A 230 15.59 -5.98 0.76
N LYS A 231 14.38 -6.40 0.48
CA LYS A 231 13.57 -5.90 -0.64
C LYS A 231 12.80 -4.59 -0.35
N GLN A 232 13.14 -3.89 0.72
CA GLN A 232 12.49 -2.64 1.10
C GLN A 232 13.41 -1.45 0.84
N ILE A 233 12.82 -0.38 0.33
CA ILE A 233 13.42 0.94 0.22
C ILE A 233 12.78 1.79 1.32
N LYS A 234 13.57 2.33 2.23
CA LYS A 234 13.13 3.11 3.38
C LYS A 234 13.51 4.57 3.17
N LEU A 235 12.53 5.44 3.17
CA LEU A 235 12.70 6.88 3.11
C LEU A 235 12.74 7.40 4.54
N GLN A 236 13.91 7.89 4.99
CA GLN A 236 14.13 8.22 6.40
C GLN A 236 14.33 9.72 6.60
N ASN A 237 13.83 10.24 7.72
CA ASN A 237 14.05 11.61 8.15
C ASN A 237 15.42 11.77 8.88
N VAL A 238 15.73 12.98 9.31
CA VAL A 238 17.00 13.33 10.00
C VAL A 238 17.21 12.52 11.28
N LYS A 239 16.16 11.99 11.89
CA LYS A 239 16.23 11.14 13.09
C LYS A 239 16.40 9.64 12.74
N GLY A 240 16.55 9.30 11.47
CA GLY A 240 16.63 7.92 10.99
C GLY A 240 15.32 7.15 11.05
N LYS A 241 14.20 7.86 11.22
CA LYS A 241 12.86 7.27 11.28
C LYS A 241 12.28 7.10 9.89
N ASP A 242 11.63 5.97 9.64
CA ASP A 242 11.02 5.68 8.34
C ASP A 242 9.80 6.59 8.11
N VAL A 243 9.89 7.53 7.19
CA VAL A 243 8.75 8.34 6.71
C VAL A 243 7.84 7.46 5.85
N LEU A 244 8.42 6.77 4.89
CA LEU A 244 7.75 5.75 4.08
C LEU A 244 8.65 4.53 3.93
N THR A 245 8.03 3.37 3.83
CA THR A 245 8.69 2.14 3.41
C THR A 245 8.06 1.64 2.11
N ILE A 246 8.88 1.41 1.09
CA ILE A 246 8.45 0.92 -0.22
C ILE A 246 8.93 -0.53 -0.34
N SER A 247 8.01 -1.48 -0.33
CA SER A 247 8.34 -2.90 -0.54
C SER A 247 8.28 -3.23 -2.03
N VAL A 248 9.41 -3.69 -2.57
CA VAL A 248 9.50 -4.16 -3.95
C VAL A 248 8.92 -5.57 -4.04
N ASN A 249 7.85 -5.75 -4.79
CA ASN A 249 7.20 -7.03 -5.00
C ASN A 249 7.01 -7.29 -6.49
N TRP A 250 7.04 -8.55 -6.89
CA TRP A 250 6.49 -8.96 -8.17
C TRP A 250 5.04 -9.37 -7.96
N LYS A 251 4.13 -8.58 -8.50
CA LYS A 251 2.70 -8.79 -8.27
C LYS A 251 2.26 -10.10 -8.91
N ASN A 252 1.73 -11.00 -8.07
CA ASN A 252 1.08 -12.23 -8.49
C ASN A 252 1.85 -13.01 -9.57
N ILE A 253 2.88 -13.72 -9.17
CA ILE A 253 3.61 -14.64 -10.04
C ILE A 253 2.64 -15.49 -10.86
N CYS A 254 1.57 -16.00 -10.23
CA CYS A 254 0.50 -16.77 -10.87
C CYS A 254 -0.41 -15.96 -11.81
N GLN A 255 -0.33 -14.66 -11.85
CA GLN A 255 -1.10 -13.79 -12.74
C GLN A 255 -0.22 -13.13 -13.80
N GLY A 256 1.02 -13.61 -13.93
CA GLY A 256 1.99 -13.09 -14.87
C GLY A 256 2.45 -11.68 -14.53
N GLY A 257 2.63 -11.39 -13.26
CA GLY A 257 3.29 -10.18 -12.81
C GLY A 257 4.70 -10.14 -13.35
N ALA A 258 4.83 -9.75 -14.62
CA ALA A 258 6.11 -9.46 -15.24
C ALA A 258 6.65 -8.12 -14.77
N THR A 259 5.85 -7.36 -14.01
CA THR A 259 6.20 -6.03 -13.55
C THR A 259 6.29 -5.97 -12.04
N PRO A 260 7.32 -5.32 -11.46
CA PRO A 260 7.36 -5.06 -10.04
C PRO A 260 6.15 -4.21 -9.62
N SER A 261 5.66 -4.47 -8.44
CA SER A 261 4.70 -3.61 -7.77
C SER A 261 5.32 -3.09 -6.49
N PHE A 262 5.01 -1.86 -6.15
CA PHE A 262 5.55 -1.18 -5.00
C PHE A 262 4.43 -1.00 -3.98
N ASN A 263 4.54 -1.72 -2.86
CA ASN A 263 3.66 -1.50 -1.74
C ASN A 263 4.28 -0.44 -0.85
N VAL A 264 3.61 0.68 -0.72
CA VAL A 264 4.06 1.79 0.11
C VAL A 264 3.37 1.69 1.47
N PHE A 265 4.16 1.71 2.51
CA PHE A 265 3.73 1.72 3.90
C PHE A 265 4.16 3.02 4.54
N ILE A 266 3.36 3.52 5.46
CA ILE A 266 3.74 4.62 6.33
C ILE A 266 4.68 4.07 7.40
N GLY A 267 5.64 4.87 7.85
CA GLY A 267 6.58 4.45 8.88
C GLY A 267 5.88 4.14 10.21
N ASN A 268 6.29 3.07 10.88
CA ASN A 268 5.65 2.60 12.12
C ASN A 268 5.73 3.62 13.27
N GLU A 269 6.64 4.58 13.19
CA GLU A 269 6.89 5.57 14.24
C GLU A 269 5.90 6.74 14.22
N PHE A 270 5.02 6.72 13.25
CA PHE A 270 3.95 7.68 13.10
C PHE A 270 2.62 7.16 13.63
N TYR A 271 2.65 6.00 14.32
CA TYR A 271 1.52 5.56 15.09
C TYR A 271 1.44 6.36 16.39
N HIS A 272 0.32 6.99 16.67
CA HIS A 272 -0.04 7.32 18.03
C HIS A 272 -0.45 6.01 18.71
N ASN A 273 0.45 5.44 19.50
CA ASN A 273 0.09 4.44 20.49
C ASN A 273 -0.43 5.22 21.69
N ASP A 274 -1.75 5.30 21.82
CA ASP A 274 -2.36 5.60 23.12
C ASP A 274 -2.32 4.36 24.00
#